data_cf128d4bda627eb59d11e7339561f8a8
#
_entry.id   cf128d4bda627eb59d11e7339561f8a8
#
_cell.length_a   1.000
_cell.length_b   1.000
_cell.length_c   1.000
_cell.angle_alpha   90.00
_cell.angle_beta   90.00
_cell.angle_gamma   90.00
#
_symmetry.space_group_name_H-M   'P 1'
#
loop_
_entity.id
_entity.type
_entity.pdbx_description
1 polymer ?
#
loop_
_entity_poly.entity_id
_entity_poly.type
_entity_poly.pdbx_seq_one_letter_code
_entity_poly.pdbx_strand_id
1 'polypeptide(L)'
;MKSIFYNDNYIGCVISNEDEAVTHHISVYDLDGKSVLEKDFTMEYTGVEFLANNEICITNENACDIYTIHGIYKFHHEFEQTLYKIISESGALNYTLILEDTTEKIRLK
;
A
#
# COMPACT_ATOMS: atom_id res chain seq x y z
N MET A 1 -2.71 -17.02 -0.99
CA MET A 1 -3.10 -16.03 0.02
C MET A 1 -3.94 -14.93 -0.63
N LYS A 2 -4.90 -14.42 0.11
CA LYS A 2 -5.80 -13.39 -0.41
C LYS A 2 -6.02 -12.33 0.67
N SER A 3 -5.88 -11.07 0.29
CA SER A 3 -6.09 -9.92 1.19
C SER A 3 -7.13 -8.99 0.58
N ILE A 4 -8.03 -8.49 1.42
CA ILE A 4 -9.06 -7.54 1.00
C ILE A 4 -8.88 -6.26 1.82
N PHE A 5 -8.93 -5.12 1.15
CA PHE A 5 -8.84 -3.81 1.79
C PHE A 5 -9.84 -2.87 1.12
N TYR A 6 -10.35 -1.91 1.87
CA TYR A 6 -11.39 -1.01 1.34
C TYR A 6 -11.41 0.32 2.08
N ASN A 7 -12.05 1.28 1.46
CA ASN A 7 -12.39 2.55 2.08
C ASN A 7 -13.79 2.96 1.63
N ASP A 8 -14.18 4.23 1.83
CA ASP A 8 -15.50 4.71 1.45
C ASP A 8 -15.73 4.78 -0.06
N ASN A 9 -14.67 4.73 -0.86
CA ASN A 9 -14.74 4.95 -2.31
C ASN A 9 -14.33 3.73 -3.14
N TYR A 10 -13.53 2.81 -2.58
CA TYR A 10 -12.91 1.72 -3.35
C TYR A 10 -12.83 0.44 -2.55
N ILE A 11 -12.79 -0.66 -3.28
CA ILE A 11 -12.53 -1.99 -2.73
C ILE A 11 -11.35 -2.60 -3.49
N GLY A 12 -10.35 -3.07 -2.76
CA GLY A 12 -9.19 -3.70 -3.36
C GLY A 12 -9.01 -5.12 -2.85
N CYS A 13 -8.37 -5.96 -3.68
CA CYS A 13 -7.96 -7.28 -3.24
C CYS A 13 -6.59 -7.62 -3.82
N VAL A 14 -5.84 -8.43 -3.06
CA VAL A 14 -4.57 -8.97 -3.51
C VAL A 14 -4.69 -10.49 -3.51
N ILE A 15 -4.39 -11.11 -4.63
CA ILE A 15 -4.38 -12.56 -4.79
C ILE A 15 -2.94 -12.97 -5.08
N SER A 16 -2.43 -13.91 -4.29
CA SER A 16 -1.06 -14.38 -4.43
C SER A 16 -1.02 -15.70 -5.17
N ASN A 17 -0.11 -15.82 -6.14
CA ASN A 17 0.19 -17.05 -6.84
C ASN A 17 1.53 -17.57 -6.32
N GLU A 18 1.55 -18.79 -5.80
CA GLU A 18 2.71 -19.38 -5.14
C GLU A 18 3.35 -20.51 -5.95
N ASP A 19 3.16 -20.56 -7.25
CA ASP A 19 3.69 -21.66 -8.08
C ASP A 19 5.23 -21.66 -8.13
N GLU A 20 5.85 -21.10 -9.16
CA GLU A 20 7.31 -21.12 -9.30
C GLU A 20 7.97 -19.88 -8.67
N ALA A 21 7.30 -18.75 -8.77
CA ALA A 21 7.75 -17.50 -8.14
C ALA A 21 6.54 -16.84 -7.51
N VAL A 22 6.71 -16.34 -6.30
CA VAL A 22 5.61 -15.65 -5.61
C VAL A 22 5.30 -14.36 -6.35
N THR A 23 4.11 -14.29 -6.93
CA THR A 23 3.60 -13.10 -7.61
C THR A 23 2.27 -12.72 -7.00
N HIS A 24 2.11 -11.45 -6.71
CA HIS A 24 0.88 -10.91 -6.15
C HIS A 24 0.18 -10.07 -7.20
N HIS A 25 -1.11 -10.24 -7.33
CA HIS A 25 -1.94 -9.44 -8.24
C HIS A 25 -2.90 -8.57 -7.42
N ILE A 26 -2.80 -7.26 -7.56
CA ILE A 26 -3.69 -6.32 -6.89
C ILE A 26 -4.75 -5.84 -7.89
N SER A 27 -6.01 -5.87 -7.46
CA SER A 27 -7.15 -5.36 -8.24
C SER A 27 -7.92 -4.38 -7.36
N VAL A 28 -8.28 -3.24 -7.92
CA VAL A 28 -9.06 -2.23 -7.21
C VAL A 28 -10.28 -1.86 -8.06
N TYR A 29 -11.43 -1.80 -7.41
CA TYR A 29 -12.71 -1.50 -8.04
C TYR A 29 -13.36 -0.31 -7.35
N ASP A 30 -14.09 0.52 -8.12
CA ASP A 30 -14.93 1.54 -7.53
C ASP A 30 -16.24 0.91 -7.01
N LEU A 31 -17.11 1.72 -6.43
CA LEU A 31 -18.35 1.21 -5.82
C LEU A 31 -19.38 0.75 -6.86
N ASP A 32 -19.18 1.06 -8.13
CA ASP A 32 -20.00 0.56 -9.23
C ASP A 32 -19.50 -0.77 -9.79
N GLY A 33 -18.39 -1.29 -9.22
CA GLY A 33 -17.78 -2.55 -9.66
C GLY A 33 -16.85 -2.40 -10.84
N LYS A 34 -16.51 -1.18 -11.23
CA LYS A 34 -15.61 -0.93 -12.35
C LYS A 34 -14.15 -1.01 -11.90
N SER A 35 -13.33 -1.74 -12.65
CA SER A 35 -11.91 -1.84 -12.37
C SER A 35 -11.20 -0.50 -12.60
N VAL A 36 -10.51 0.01 -11.57
CA VAL A 36 -9.73 1.23 -11.68
C VAL A 36 -8.23 0.95 -11.66
N LEU A 37 -7.83 -0.23 -11.21
CA LEU A 37 -6.42 -0.64 -11.15
C LEU A 37 -6.31 -2.16 -11.22
N GLU A 38 -5.35 -2.63 -12.01
CA GLU A 38 -4.89 -4.03 -11.95
C GLU A 38 -3.37 -4.01 -12.16
N LYS A 39 -2.62 -4.64 -11.26
CA LYS A 39 -1.17 -4.62 -11.29
C LYS A 39 -0.59 -5.83 -10.58
N ASP A 40 0.53 -6.33 -11.11
CA ASP A 40 1.31 -7.38 -10.46
C ASP A 40 2.48 -6.79 -9.69
N PHE A 41 2.82 -7.41 -8.56
CA PHE A 41 4.03 -7.05 -7.83
C PHE A 41 4.64 -8.29 -7.19
N THR A 42 5.93 -8.21 -6.89
CA THR A 42 6.68 -9.36 -6.36
C THR A 42 7.23 -9.11 -4.95
N MET A 43 7.12 -7.91 -4.42
CA MET A 43 7.56 -7.61 -3.06
C MET A 43 6.75 -8.43 -2.06
N GLU A 44 7.44 -9.11 -1.13
CA GLU A 44 6.73 -9.74 -0.02
C GLU A 44 6.04 -8.67 0.80
N TYR A 45 4.81 -8.94 1.23
CA TYR A 45 4.05 -7.95 1.98
C TYR A 45 3.37 -8.59 3.19
N THR A 46 3.20 -7.78 4.26
CA THR A 46 2.42 -8.17 5.43
C THR A 46 1.11 -7.41 5.52
N GLY A 47 1.00 -6.30 4.82
CA GLY A 47 -0.23 -5.50 4.81
C GLY A 47 -0.40 -4.70 3.54
N VAL A 48 -1.65 -4.42 3.23
CA VAL A 48 -2.05 -3.53 2.14
C VAL A 48 -3.25 -2.73 2.62
N GLU A 49 -3.23 -1.42 2.37
CA GLU A 49 -4.34 -0.57 2.80
C GLU A 49 -4.46 0.68 1.93
N PHE A 50 -5.61 1.33 2.00
CA PHE A 50 -5.78 2.67 1.45
C PHE A 50 -5.38 3.70 2.50
N LEU A 51 -4.63 4.71 2.08
CA LEU A 51 -4.37 5.89 2.91
C LEU A 51 -5.52 6.89 2.75
N ALA A 52 -5.52 7.95 3.56
CA ALA A 52 -6.64 8.90 3.59
C ALA A 52 -6.91 9.60 2.26
N ASN A 53 -5.92 9.65 1.38
CA ASN A 53 -6.00 10.30 0.07
C ASN A 53 -6.25 9.29 -1.08
N ASN A 54 -6.75 8.10 -0.76
CA ASN A 54 -6.98 6.99 -1.70
C ASN A 54 -5.70 6.41 -2.31
N GLU A 55 -4.54 6.75 -1.79
CA GLU A 55 -3.30 6.09 -2.20
C GLU A 55 -3.23 4.68 -1.62
N ILE A 56 -2.54 3.79 -2.32
CA ILE A 56 -2.42 2.39 -1.92
C ILE A 56 -1.05 2.18 -1.30
N CYS A 57 -1.04 1.68 -0.07
CA CYS A 57 0.20 1.40 0.66
C CYS A 57 0.36 -0.10 0.84
N ILE A 58 1.47 -0.64 0.33
CA ILE A 58 1.85 -2.04 0.48
C ILE A 58 3.05 -2.06 1.42
N THR A 59 2.93 -2.80 2.52
CA THR A 59 3.96 -2.80 3.57
C THR A 59 4.47 -4.19 3.87
N ASN A 60 5.72 -4.26 4.31
CA ASN A 60 6.24 -5.40 5.06
C ASN A 60 6.93 -4.88 6.32
N GLU A 61 7.63 -5.75 7.05
CA GLU A 61 8.22 -5.36 8.33
C GLU A 61 9.24 -4.23 8.23
N ASN A 62 9.88 -4.08 7.07
CA ASN A 62 11.02 -3.18 6.91
C ASN A 62 10.87 -2.16 5.78
N ALA A 63 9.76 -2.20 5.04
CA ALA A 63 9.60 -1.33 3.88
C ALA A 63 8.15 -1.07 3.54
N CYS A 64 7.90 -0.01 2.80
CA CYS A 64 6.59 0.25 2.21
C CYS A 64 6.74 0.80 0.79
N ASP A 65 5.75 0.47 -0.06
CA ASP A 65 5.59 1.03 -1.39
C ASP A 65 4.26 1.75 -1.45
N ILE A 66 4.26 2.94 -2.02
CA ILE A 66 3.04 3.73 -2.19
C ILE A 66 2.77 3.97 -3.67
N TYR A 67 1.53 3.71 -4.07
CA TYR A 67 1.03 3.90 -5.43
C TYR A 67 -0.17 4.82 -5.41
N THR A 68 -0.37 5.57 -6.50
CA THR A 68 -1.62 6.28 -6.69
C THR A 68 -2.75 5.27 -6.97
N ILE A 69 -4.01 5.75 -6.91
CA ILE A 69 -5.17 4.89 -7.23
C ILE A 69 -5.14 4.35 -8.67
N HIS A 70 -4.38 4.99 -9.56
CA HIS A 70 -4.23 4.55 -10.94
C HIS A 70 -3.01 3.66 -11.15
N GLY A 71 -2.32 3.26 -10.07
CA GLY A 71 -1.20 2.34 -10.14
C GLY A 71 0.14 2.98 -10.46
N ILE A 72 0.23 4.30 -10.43
CA ILE A 72 1.50 4.99 -10.63
C ILE A 72 2.32 4.88 -9.34
N TYR A 73 3.50 4.30 -9.46
CA TYR A 73 4.41 4.14 -8.34
C TYR A 73 4.85 5.52 -7.84
N LYS A 74 4.69 5.76 -6.55
CA LYS A 74 4.99 7.05 -5.96
C LYS A 74 6.33 7.06 -5.24
N PHE A 75 6.55 6.10 -4.33
CA PHE A 75 7.86 5.94 -3.71
C PHE A 75 7.96 4.64 -2.93
N HIS A 76 9.20 4.27 -2.63
CA HIS A 76 9.57 3.15 -1.77
C HIS A 76 10.39 3.70 -0.61
N HIS A 77 10.10 3.22 0.60
CA HIS A 77 10.84 3.62 1.79
C HIS A 77 11.17 2.40 2.62
N GLU A 78 12.43 2.29 3.03
CA GLU A 78 12.89 1.23 3.92
C GLU A 78 13.16 1.83 5.30
N PHE A 79 12.90 1.05 6.35
CA PHE A 79 13.11 1.50 7.72
C PHE A 79 13.75 0.38 8.54
N GLU A 80 14.43 0.78 9.63
CA GLU A 80 15.21 -0.15 10.45
C GLU A 80 14.39 -0.82 11.53
N GLN A 81 13.22 -0.30 11.86
CA GLN A 81 12.33 -0.85 12.89
C GLN A 81 11.06 -1.38 12.26
N THR A 82 10.36 -2.26 12.99
CA THR A 82 9.07 -2.75 12.52
C THR A 82 8.07 -1.61 12.39
N LEU A 83 7.43 -1.54 11.24
CA LEU A 83 6.39 -0.55 10.98
C LEU A 83 5.06 -1.03 11.55
N TYR A 84 4.41 -0.22 12.38
CA TYR A 84 3.08 -0.48 12.88
C TYR A 84 2.01 0.19 12.03
N LYS A 85 2.24 1.43 11.59
CA LYS A 85 1.24 2.17 10.85
C LYS A 85 1.89 3.27 10.03
N ILE A 86 1.31 3.56 8.86
CA ILE A 86 1.65 4.74 8.08
C ILE A 86 0.40 5.61 7.95
N ILE A 87 0.57 6.90 8.14
CA ILE A 87 -0.52 7.88 8.09
C ILE A 87 -0.20 8.92 7.05
N SER A 88 -1.14 9.14 6.12
CA SER A 88 -1.06 10.25 5.18
C SER A 88 -1.51 11.52 5.88
N GLU A 89 -0.61 12.49 5.98
CA GLU A 89 -0.91 13.78 6.59
C GLU A 89 -1.57 14.73 5.58
N SER A 90 -2.02 15.89 6.07
CA SER A 90 -2.59 16.88 5.18
C SER A 90 -1.54 17.35 4.16
N GLY A 91 -1.94 17.37 2.90
CA GLY A 91 -1.00 17.58 1.81
C GLY A 91 -0.50 16.24 1.26
N ALA A 92 -0.47 16.12 -0.05
CA ALA A 92 -0.24 14.84 -0.74
C ALA A 92 1.20 14.30 -0.61
N LEU A 93 2.11 15.02 0.04
CA LEU A 93 3.52 14.67 0.07
C LEU A 93 4.06 14.44 1.48
N ASN A 94 3.18 14.36 2.48
CA ASN A 94 3.58 14.21 3.87
C ASN A 94 3.01 12.93 4.48
N TYR A 95 3.87 12.15 5.12
CA TYR A 95 3.49 10.87 5.75
C TYR A 95 4.13 10.79 7.13
N THR A 96 3.43 10.14 8.05
CA THR A 96 3.97 9.81 9.37
C THR A 96 4.03 8.29 9.51
N LEU A 97 5.19 7.77 9.85
CA LEU A 97 5.40 6.36 10.11
C LEU A 97 5.44 6.13 11.62
N ILE A 98 4.63 5.20 12.11
CA ILE A 98 4.66 4.78 13.50
C ILE A 98 5.44 3.47 13.55
N LEU A 99 6.66 3.54 14.09
CA LEU A 99 7.58 2.43 14.19
C LEU A 99 7.59 1.86 15.61
N GLU A 100 8.32 0.80 15.83
CA GLU A 100 8.33 0.09 17.10
C GLU A 100 8.68 1.00 18.30
N ASP A 101 9.71 1.83 18.17
CA ASP A 101 10.20 2.67 19.27
C ASP A 101 10.06 4.17 19.01
N THR A 102 9.62 4.58 17.84
CA THR A 102 9.64 5.98 17.46
C THR A 102 8.65 6.29 16.35
N THR A 103 8.50 7.56 16.01
CA THR A 103 7.77 8.00 14.82
C THR A 103 8.73 8.69 13.86
N GLU A 104 8.45 8.58 12.58
CA GLU A 104 9.25 9.20 11.53
C GLU A 104 8.31 9.93 10.57
N LYS A 105 8.70 11.12 10.14
CA LYS A 105 7.94 11.89 9.16
C LYS A 105 8.67 11.92 7.83
N ILE A 106 7.94 11.63 6.77
CA ILE A 106 8.46 11.66 5.41
C ILE A 106 7.76 12.78 4.66
N ARG A 107 8.56 13.63 4.01
CA ARG A 107 8.05 14.65 3.13
C ARG A 107 8.63 14.46 1.74
N LEU A 108 7.79 14.24 0.76
CA LEU A 108 8.19 14.13 -0.64
C LEU A 108 8.31 15.53 -1.25
N LYS A 109 9.24 15.68 -2.13
CA LYS A 109 9.41 16.94 -2.86
C LYS A 109 8.89 16.82 -4.28
#